data_19b8f9abb50e577a6d5c256a06d9ec4c
#
_entry.id   19b8f9abb50e577a6d5c256a06d9ec4c
#
_cell.length_a   1.000
_cell.length_b   1.000
_cell.length_c   1.000
_cell.angle_alpha   90.00
_cell.angle_beta   90.00
_cell.angle_gamma   90.00
#
_symmetry.space_group_name_H-M   'P 1'
#
loop_
_entity.id
_entity.type
_entity.pdbx_description
1 polymer ?
#
loop_
_entity_poly.entity_id
_entity_poly.type
_entity_poly.pdbx_seq_one_letter_code
_entity_poly.pdbx_strand_id
1 'polypeptide(L)'
;MIVDCMGGDRAPLEAVRGAYAASAEYNASFILVGDRQAIGQIAAADGMDLSHFDIVHAPETVNMNDDPLTVIRTKKNSSMTKSLELLAEGRGDSVVSTGNTGALFTGATLIVRKIKGVRRPAIGGILPTDPPVLLVDSGANTVVTEEYLEQFAVMGSIYMQSLYGLQSPRVGLLNNGVEECKGTELQVATYARLKELPGINFVGNVEADKIPQNACDVLVTDGFTGNILLKSFEGLGRLMLTSMKDLFYSNLRGKLSGLLVSDGTAALKRRFDAREHGGAPLLGISKPVIKAHGSSDAKAVKNAIRQAIAYAQSGTIVNIAKEIKMFAPARPGSPKDTAGQAARDGAEAAEREKETAK
;
A
#
# COMPACT_ATOMS: atom_id res chain seq x y z
N MET A 1 14.19 -10.16 8.18
CA MET A 1 13.88 -9.15 7.14
C MET A 1 14.33 -9.68 5.79
N ILE A 2 13.44 -9.78 4.80
CA ILE A 2 13.74 -10.26 3.46
C ILE A 2 13.73 -9.07 2.49
N VAL A 3 14.76 -8.93 1.65
CA VAL A 3 14.90 -7.85 0.67
C VAL A 3 15.01 -8.47 -0.72
N ASP A 4 14.02 -8.17 -1.59
CA ASP A 4 14.08 -8.46 -3.02
C ASP A 4 15.08 -7.48 -3.68
N CYS A 5 16.26 -7.99 -4.01
CA CYS A 5 17.36 -7.16 -4.51
C CYS A 5 17.31 -6.91 -6.01
N MET A 6 16.51 -7.65 -6.80
CA MET A 6 16.52 -7.55 -8.26
C MET A 6 15.34 -6.75 -8.83
N GLY A 7 14.46 -6.25 -7.96
CA GLY A 7 13.34 -5.39 -8.37
C GLY A 7 13.73 -3.91 -8.52
N GLY A 8 13.02 -3.18 -9.40
CA GLY A 8 13.19 -1.73 -9.57
C GLY A 8 14.24 -1.31 -10.59
N ASP A 9 14.28 0.02 -10.86
CA ASP A 9 15.02 0.62 -11.97
C ASP A 9 16.53 0.62 -11.76
N ARG A 10 16.97 0.52 -10.50
CA ARG A 10 18.38 0.59 -10.07
C ARG A 10 18.85 -0.66 -9.36
N ALA A 11 18.12 -1.77 -9.56
CA ALA A 11 18.48 -3.04 -8.98
C ALA A 11 19.78 -3.60 -9.60
N PRO A 12 20.58 -4.34 -8.82
CA PRO A 12 20.46 -4.60 -7.39
C PRO A 12 21.11 -3.53 -6.50
N LEU A 13 21.75 -2.52 -7.07
CA LEU A 13 22.63 -1.55 -6.40
C LEU A 13 21.97 -0.88 -5.18
N GLU A 14 20.83 -0.23 -5.40
CA GLU A 14 20.19 0.55 -4.34
C GLU A 14 19.50 -0.34 -3.29
N ALA A 15 19.05 -1.52 -3.67
CA ALA A 15 18.49 -2.49 -2.74
C ALA A 15 19.57 -3.02 -1.77
N VAL A 16 20.74 -3.36 -2.27
CA VAL A 16 21.87 -3.83 -1.46
C VAL A 16 22.40 -2.74 -0.54
N ARG A 17 22.61 -1.51 -1.07
CA ARG A 17 23.03 -0.35 -0.28
C ARG A 17 22.04 0.01 0.82
N GLY A 18 20.74 -0.02 0.49
CA GLY A 18 19.68 0.28 1.45
C GLY A 18 19.58 -0.76 2.56
N ALA A 19 19.70 -2.04 2.22
CA ALA A 19 19.75 -3.15 3.18
C ALA A 19 20.98 -3.05 4.09
N TYR A 20 22.15 -2.78 3.52
CA TYR A 20 23.37 -2.57 4.28
C TYR A 20 23.27 -1.38 5.25
N ALA A 21 22.76 -0.25 4.78
CA ALA A 21 22.54 0.90 5.64
C ALA A 21 21.49 0.63 6.76
N ALA A 22 20.48 -0.19 6.47
CA ALA A 22 19.49 -0.61 7.45
C ALA A 22 20.08 -1.56 8.52
N SER A 23 20.98 -2.46 8.15
CA SER A 23 21.59 -3.41 9.08
C SER A 23 22.47 -2.72 10.13
N ALA A 24 23.05 -1.57 9.79
CA ALA A 24 23.83 -0.77 10.74
C ALA A 24 22.96 0.00 11.76
N GLU A 25 21.67 0.21 11.45
CA GLU A 25 20.76 1.05 12.26
C GLU A 25 19.73 0.22 13.02
N TYR A 26 19.27 -0.90 12.43
CA TYR A 26 18.19 -1.71 13.00
C TYR A 26 18.68 -3.09 13.43
N ASN A 27 18.33 -3.48 14.65
CA ASN A 27 18.62 -4.81 15.19
C ASN A 27 17.69 -5.86 14.54
N ALA A 28 18.06 -6.32 13.35
CA ALA A 28 17.33 -7.33 12.59
C ALA A 28 18.30 -8.19 11.77
N SER A 29 17.93 -9.45 11.53
CA SER A 29 18.65 -10.32 10.58
C SER A 29 18.12 -10.07 9.17
N PHE A 30 19.01 -10.12 8.17
CA PHE A 30 18.68 -9.80 6.79
C PHE A 30 18.91 -10.98 5.86
N ILE A 31 17.96 -11.19 4.94
CA ILE A 31 18.07 -12.13 3.83
C ILE A 31 17.99 -11.32 2.53
N LEU A 32 19.09 -11.29 1.77
CA LEU A 32 19.14 -10.68 0.45
C LEU A 32 18.80 -11.74 -0.61
N VAL A 33 17.79 -11.46 -1.44
CA VAL A 33 17.33 -12.41 -2.47
C VAL A 33 17.61 -11.83 -3.85
N GLY A 34 18.44 -12.52 -4.63
CA GLY A 34 18.82 -12.06 -5.97
C GLY A 34 20.01 -12.81 -6.54
N ASP A 35 20.59 -12.28 -7.62
CA ASP A 35 21.81 -12.81 -8.18
C ASP A 35 22.98 -12.63 -7.20
N ARG A 36 23.44 -13.74 -6.63
CA ARG A 36 24.54 -13.76 -5.64
C ARG A 36 25.81 -13.09 -6.16
N GLN A 37 26.14 -13.29 -7.44
CA GLN A 37 27.35 -12.72 -8.02
C GLN A 37 27.22 -11.18 -8.14
N ALA A 38 26.10 -10.68 -8.63
CA ALA A 38 25.83 -9.25 -8.75
C ALA A 38 25.80 -8.55 -7.37
N ILE A 39 25.17 -9.18 -6.37
CA ILE A 39 25.17 -8.68 -4.97
C ILE A 39 26.60 -8.61 -4.43
N GLY A 40 27.40 -9.67 -4.64
CA GLY A 40 28.80 -9.73 -4.18
C GLY A 40 29.70 -8.70 -4.86
N GLN A 41 29.51 -8.45 -6.16
CA GLN A 41 30.26 -7.42 -6.89
C GLN A 41 29.99 -6.01 -6.34
N ILE A 42 28.74 -5.69 -6.02
CA ILE A 42 28.36 -4.40 -5.41
C ILE A 42 29.00 -4.26 -4.03
N ALA A 43 28.90 -5.30 -3.20
CA ALA A 43 29.49 -5.29 -1.88
C ALA A 43 31.00 -5.05 -1.93
N ALA A 44 31.70 -5.75 -2.83
CA ALA A 44 33.14 -5.58 -3.02
C ALA A 44 33.52 -4.16 -3.52
N ALA A 45 32.74 -3.60 -4.48
CA ALA A 45 32.98 -2.28 -5.03
C ALA A 45 32.80 -1.16 -3.98
N ASP A 46 31.83 -1.31 -3.09
CA ASP A 46 31.49 -0.32 -2.05
C ASP A 46 32.15 -0.64 -0.69
N GLY A 47 32.96 -1.69 -0.59
CA GLY A 47 33.64 -2.09 0.66
C GLY A 47 32.68 -2.54 1.77
N MET A 48 31.53 -3.15 1.41
CA MET A 48 30.52 -3.62 2.36
C MET A 48 30.82 -5.04 2.84
N ASP A 49 30.81 -5.25 4.16
CA ASP A 49 30.86 -6.59 4.74
C ASP A 49 29.46 -7.20 4.81
N LEU A 50 29.22 -8.22 3.98
CA LEU A 50 27.96 -8.97 3.97
C LEU A 50 28.02 -10.29 4.75
N SER A 51 29.04 -10.52 5.58
CA SER A 51 29.22 -11.79 6.33
C SER A 51 28.06 -12.12 7.26
N HIS A 52 27.30 -11.10 7.70
CA HIS A 52 26.15 -11.24 8.57
C HIS A 52 24.80 -11.23 7.81
N PHE A 53 24.83 -11.25 6.48
CA PHE A 53 23.65 -11.38 5.64
C PHE A 53 23.51 -12.80 5.09
N ASP A 54 22.30 -13.35 5.15
CA ASP A 54 21.98 -14.53 4.37
C ASP A 54 21.72 -14.12 2.91
N ILE A 55 22.36 -14.79 1.94
CA ILE A 55 22.13 -14.53 0.52
C ILE A 55 21.47 -15.75 -0.13
N VAL A 56 20.24 -15.57 -0.59
CA VAL A 56 19.50 -16.57 -1.36
C VAL A 56 19.62 -16.25 -2.85
N HIS A 57 20.26 -17.16 -3.61
CA HIS A 57 20.44 -16.98 -5.05
C HIS A 57 19.12 -17.14 -5.80
N ALA A 58 18.77 -16.14 -6.60
CA ALA A 58 17.60 -16.10 -7.48
C ALA A 58 17.99 -15.40 -8.79
N PRO A 59 18.26 -16.15 -9.87
CA PRO A 59 18.84 -15.60 -11.10
C PRO A 59 17.81 -14.87 -11.98
N GLU A 60 16.52 -15.13 -11.78
CA GLU A 60 15.47 -14.53 -12.59
C GLU A 60 14.95 -13.23 -11.99
N THR A 61 14.49 -12.32 -12.84
CA THR A 61 13.90 -11.03 -12.45
C THR A 61 12.52 -10.86 -13.08
N VAL A 62 11.56 -10.39 -12.29
CA VAL A 62 10.27 -9.91 -12.80
C VAL A 62 10.45 -8.47 -13.23
N ASN A 63 10.30 -8.21 -14.55
CA ASN A 63 10.45 -6.88 -15.11
C ASN A 63 9.19 -6.03 -14.86
N MET A 64 9.33 -4.69 -14.98
CA MET A 64 8.23 -3.75 -14.74
C MET A 64 7.06 -3.91 -15.73
N ASN A 65 7.33 -4.43 -16.94
CA ASN A 65 6.34 -4.65 -18.00
C ASN A 65 5.78 -6.08 -18.05
N ASP A 66 6.23 -6.97 -17.17
CA ASP A 66 5.73 -8.34 -17.15
C ASP A 66 4.28 -8.40 -16.65
N ASP A 67 3.53 -9.36 -17.19
CA ASP A 67 2.20 -9.68 -16.65
C ASP A 67 2.31 -10.05 -15.17
N PRO A 68 1.43 -9.52 -14.29
CA PRO A 68 1.45 -9.82 -12.87
C PRO A 68 1.43 -11.31 -12.51
N LEU A 69 0.84 -12.15 -13.33
CA LEU A 69 0.79 -13.60 -13.08
C LEU A 69 2.10 -14.33 -13.37
N THR A 70 3.07 -13.69 -14.00
CA THR A 70 4.40 -14.31 -14.27
C THR A 70 5.09 -14.76 -12.99
N VAL A 71 4.89 -14.03 -11.88
CA VAL A 71 5.46 -14.33 -10.56
C VAL A 71 5.06 -15.71 -10.04
N ILE A 72 3.92 -16.24 -10.45
CA ILE A 72 3.42 -17.55 -10.02
C ILE A 72 3.45 -18.61 -11.13
N ARG A 73 3.46 -18.19 -12.40
CA ARG A 73 3.35 -19.11 -13.55
C ARG A 73 4.71 -19.49 -14.15
N THR A 74 5.50 -18.52 -14.53
CA THR A 74 6.69 -18.69 -15.36
C THR A 74 7.99 -18.33 -14.65
N LYS A 75 8.02 -17.25 -13.87
CA LYS A 75 9.23 -16.75 -13.19
C LYS A 75 9.32 -17.22 -11.72
N LYS A 76 9.22 -18.52 -11.53
CA LYS A 76 9.23 -19.16 -10.19
C LYS A 76 10.58 -19.03 -9.46
N ASN A 77 11.67 -18.85 -10.19
CA ASN A 77 13.00 -18.65 -9.64
C ASN A 77 13.39 -17.16 -9.58
N SER A 78 12.44 -16.25 -9.74
CA SER A 78 12.71 -14.83 -9.60
C SER A 78 12.95 -14.44 -8.14
N SER A 79 13.72 -13.37 -7.94
CA SER A 79 13.99 -12.82 -6.61
C SER A 79 12.72 -12.46 -5.85
N MET A 80 11.72 -11.89 -6.56
CA MET A 80 10.42 -11.57 -6.00
C MET A 80 9.67 -12.83 -5.53
N THR A 81 9.59 -13.87 -6.37
CA THR A 81 8.92 -15.13 -6.02
C THR A 81 9.60 -15.78 -4.82
N LYS A 82 10.92 -15.90 -4.85
CA LYS A 82 11.71 -16.49 -3.75
C LYS A 82 11.57 -15.71 -2.46
N SER A 83 11.53 -14.36 -2.52
CA SER A 83 11.29 -13.54 -1.34
C SER A 83 9.93 -13.81 -0.69
N LEU A 84 8.89 -13.96 -1.51
CA LEU A 84 7.54 -14.25 -1.03
C LEU A 84 7.38 -15.68 -0.52
N GLU A 85 8.06 -16.66 -1.14
CA GLU A 85 8.12 -18.04 -0.68
C GLU A 85 8.80 -18.14 0.70
N LEU A 86 9.98 -17.51 0.87
CA LEU A 86 10.69 -17.44 2.15
C LEU A 86 9.82 -16.81 3.25
N LEU A 87 9.08 -15.75 2.91
CA LEU A 87 8.15 -15.13 3.84
C LEU A 87 7.03 -16.11 4.22
N ALA A 88 6.41 -16.78 3.24
CA ALA A 88 5.34 -17.75 3.49
C ALA A 88 5.78 -18.91 4.38
N GLU A 89 7.00 -19.42 4.16
CA GLU A 89 7.65 -20.48 4.93
C GLU A 89 8.04 -20.05 6.36
N GLY A 90 7.97 -18.75 6.68
CA GLY A 90 8.35 -18.24 8.02
C GLY A 90 9.85 -18.08 8.21
N ARG A 91 10.65 -18.05 7.13
CA ARG A 91 12.09 -17.79 7.18
C ARG A 91 12.44 -16.31 7.37
N GLY A 92 11.43 -15.46 7.41
CA GLY A 92 11.52 -14.05 7.76
C GLY A 92 10.16 -13.50 8.13
N ASP A 93 10.14 -12.30 8.72
CA ASP A 93 8.93 -11.68 9.28
C ASP A 93 8.31 -10.66 8.32
N SER A 94 9.08 -10.16 7.38
CA SER A 94 8.60 -9.17 6.40
C SER A 94 9.43 -9.17 5.11
N VAL A 95 8.82 -8.66 4.01
CA VAL A 95 9.46 -8.48 2.69
C VAL A 95 9.39 -7.02 2.27
N VAL A 96 10.50 -6.52 1.69
CA VAL A 96 10.54 -5.26 0.93
C VAL A 96 10.91 -5.57 -0.52
N SER A 97 10.16 -5.00 -1.47
CA SER A 97 10.47 -5.08 -2.90
C SER A 97 10.23 -3.74 -3.59
N THR A 98 11.14 -3.36 -4.49
CA THR A 98 11.02 -2.22 -5.40
C THR A 98 10.49 -2.62 -6.78
N GLY A 99 10.22 -3.92 -7.00
CA GLY A 99 9.82 -4.50 -8.29
C GLY A 99 8.40 -4.14 -8.74
N ASN A 100 7.94 -4.81 -9.78
CA ASN A 100 6.61 -4.64 -10.38
C ASN A 100 5.49 -4.75 -9.33
N THR A 101 4.68 -3.69 -9.20
CA THR A 101 3.63 -3.60 -8.17
C THR A 101 2.55 -4.66 -8.35
N GLY A 102 2.10 -4.89 -9.59
CA GLY A 102 1.08 -5.90 -9.88
C GLY A 102 1.57 -7.32 -9.57
N ALA A 103 2.82 -7.62 -9.93
CA ALA A 103 3.42 -8.92 -9.65
C ALA A 103 3.63 -9.14 -8.14
N LEU A 104 4.12 -8.14 -7.42
CA LEU A 104 4.28 -8.21 -5.97
C LEU A 104 2.93 -8.40 -5.27
N PHE A 105 1.91 -7.65 -5.66
CA PHE A 105 0.56 -7.75 -5.11
C PHE A 105 -0.07 -9.11 -5.39
N THR A 106 0.08 -9.62 -6.63
CA THR A 106 -0.41 -10.94 -7.04
C THR A 106 0.32 -12.05 -6.27
N GLY A 107 1.65 -11.99 -6.23
CA GLY A 107 2.47 -12.96 -5.51
C GLY A 107 2.19 -12.95 -4.01
N ALA A 108 2.10 -11.78 -3.38
CA ALA A 108 1.74 -11.67 -1.97
C ALA A 108 0.35 -12.28 -1.70
N THR A 109 -0.63 -12.03 -2.58
CA THR A 109 -1.99 -12.55 -2.42
C THR A 109 -2.05 -14.08 -2.55
N LEU A 110 -1.28 -14.68 -3.45
CA LEU A 110 -1.39 -16.09 -3.81
C LEU A 110 -0.36 -16.99 -3.09
N ILE A 111 0.86 -16.48 -2.85
CA ILE A 111 1.94 -17.21 -2.16
C ILE A 111 1.85 -17.00 -0.65
N VAL A 112 1.91 -15.74 -0.18
CA VAL A 112 1.86 -15.41 1.26
C VAL A 112 0.44 -15.55 1.80
N ARG A 113 -0.55 -15.29 0.95
CA ARG A 113 -1.99 -15.38 1.21
C ARG A 113 -2.54 -14.21 2.03
N LYS A 114 -3.85 -14.06 1.95
CA LYS A 114 -4.62 -13.05 2.68
C LYS A 114 -4.87 -13.47 4.13
N ILE A 115 -5.07 -12.51 4.99
CA ILE A 115 -5.69 -12.72 6.30
C ILE A 115 -7.07 -13.36 6.09
N LYS A 116 -7.40 -14.38 6.89
CA LYS A 116 -8.70 -15.07 6.79
C LYS A 116 -9.84 -14.08 7.04
N GLY A 117 -10.78 -14.00 6.10
CA GLY A 117 -11.91 -13.06 6.12
C GLY A 117 -11.70 -11.82 5.25
N VAL A 118 -10.47 -11.44 4.92
CA VAL A 118 -10.20 -10.34 3.99
C VAL A 118 -10.59 -10.76 2.58
N ARG A 119 -11.50 -9.99 1.95
CA ARG A 119 -11.97 -10.23 0.58
C ARG A 119 -10.92 -9.82 -0.44
N ARG A 120 -10.39 -8.61 -0.29
CA ARG A 120 -9.32 -8.06 -1.14
C ARG A 120 -8.26 -7.38 -0.28
N PRO A 121 -6.97 -7.64 -0.49
CA PRO A 121 -5.91 -6.80 0.05
C PRO A 121 -5.93 -5.44 -0.64
N ALA A 122 -5.33 -4.43 -0.01
CA ALA A 122 -5.20 -3.10 -0.56
C ALA A 122 -3.77 -2.58 -0.38
N ILE A 123 -3.36 -1.60 -1.18
CA ILE A 123 -2.10 -0.90 -1.01
C ILE A 123 -2.36 0.39 -0.22
N GLY A 124 -1.70 0.53 0.93
CA GLY A 124 -1.74 1.76 1.71
C GLY A 124 -0.68 2.76 1.24
N GLY A 125 -1.08 3.95 0.83
CA GLY A 125 -0.17 5.05 0.48
C GLY A 125 -0.21 6.14 1.54
N ILE A 126 0.94 6.65 1.99
CA ILE A 126 0.99 7.80 2.90
C ILE A 126 1.00 9.08 2.08
N LEU A 127 -0.02 9.92 2.24
CA LEU A 127 -0.04 11.27 1.68
C LEU A 127 0.86 12.20 2.51
N PRO A 128 1.62 13.12 1.88
CA PRO A 128 2.60 13.98 2.54
C PRO A 128 1.93 15.18 3.25
N THR A 129 0.89 14.92 4.01
CA THR A 129 0.19 15.89 4.85
C THR A 129 0.80 15.94 6.26
N ASP A 130 0.35 16.86 7.11
CA ASP A 130 0.82 17.00 8.48
C ASP A 130 -0.39 17.26 9.40
N PRO A 131 -0.78 16.27 10.18
CA PRO A 131 -0.27 14.89 10.25
C PRO A 131 -0.46 14.09 8.95
N PRO A 132 0.28 12.97 8.77
CA PRO A 132 0.19 12.13 7.58
C PRO A 132 -1.17 11.43 7.49
N VAL A 133 -1.74 11.36 6.29
CA VAL A 133 -2.99 10.65 5.98
C VAL A 133 -2.67 9.34 5.25
N LEU A 134 -3.25 8.24 5.70
CA LEU A 134 -3.18 6.95 5.00
C LEU A 134 -4.29 6.87 3.94
N LEU A 135 -3.90 6.77 2.69
CA LEU A 135 -4.80 6.52 1.55
C LEU A 135 -4.92 5.01 1.31
N VAL A 136 -6.12 4.48 1.29
CA VAL A 136 -6.43 3.06 1.02
C VAL A 136 -7.67 2.98 0.11
N ASP A 137 -7.57 2.46 -1.08
CA ASP A 137 -6.52 1.80 -1.82
C ASP A 137 -5.74 2.80 -2.71
N SER A 138 -4.43 2.69 -2.75
CA SER A 138 -3.59 3.59 -3.55
C SER A 138 -3.16 3.01 -4.91
N GLY A 139 -3.78 1.89 -5.38
CA GLY A 139 -3.49 1.43 -6.73
C GLY A 139 -3.55 -0.08 -7.00
N ALA A 140 -4.14 -0.90 -6.13
CA ALA A 140 -4.24 -2.33 -6.34
C ALA A 140 -5.56 -2.76 -6.98
N ASN A 141 -6.69 -2.18 -6.59
CA ASN A 141 -8.02 -2.61 -6.97
C ASN A 141 -8.76 -1.48 -7.69
N THR A 142 -8.82 -1.54 -9.02
CA THR A 142 -9.51 -0.53 -9.84
C THR A 142 -11.04 -0.67 -9.81
N VAL A 143 -11.53 -1.88 -9.55
CA VAL A 143 -12.95 -2.17 -9.40
C VAL A 143 -13.17 -2.74 -8.00
N VAL A 144 -14.02 -2.09 -7.22
CA VAL A 144 -14.30 -2.43 -5.83
C VAL A 144 -15.79 -2.50 -5.58
N THR A 145 -16.16 -3.15 -4.47
CA THR A 145 -17.51 -3.14 -3.91
C THR A 145 -17.52 -2.36 -2.60
N GLU A 146 -18.71 -2.01 -2.13
CA GLU A 146 -18.91 -1.39 -0.82
C GLU A 146 -18.29 -2.23 0.32
N GLU A 147 -18.36 -3.56 0.23
CA GLU A 147 -17.75 -4.48 1.20
C GLU A 147 -16.21 -4.37 1.21
N TYR A 148 -15.58 -4.14 0.05
CA TYR A 148 -14.13 -3.95 0.00
C TYR A 148 -13.73 -2.63 0.64
N LEU A 149 -14.45 -1.54 0.34
CA LEU A 149 -14.19 -0.23 0.93
C LEU A 149 -14.40 -0.22 2.45
N GLU A 150 -15.41 -0.94 2.93
CA GLU A 150 -15.63 -1.18 4.37
C GLU A 150 -14.43 -1.88 5.01
N GLN A 151 -13.90 -2.95 4.39
CA GLN A 151 -12.71 -3.64 4.89
C GLN A 151 -11.45 -2.77 4.78
N PHE A 152 -11.32 -1.92 3.77
CA PHE A 152 -10.21 -0.97 3.65
C PHE A 152 -10.23 0.04 4.79
N ALA A 153 -11.40 0.54 5.18
CA ALA A 153 -11.58 1.41 6.33
C ALA A 153 -11.08 0.76 7.63
N VAL A 154 -11.48 -0.49 7.88
CA VAL A 154 -11.05 -1.25 9.06
C VAL A 154 -9.54 -1.48 9.06
N MET A 155 -9.00 -1.98 7.95
CA MET A 155 -7.56 -2.25 7.82
C MET A 155 -6.72 -0.98 7.97
N GLY A 156 -7.16 0.12 7.36
CA GLY A 156 -6.50 1.43 7.46
C GLY A 156 -6.54 1.99 8.88
N SER A 157 -7.69 1.92 9.55
CA SER A 157 -7.85 2.37 10.94
C SER A 157 -6.90 1.61 11.88
N ILE A 158 -6.86 0.28 11.80
CA ILE A 158 -5.98 -0.56 12.64
C ILE A 158 -4.51 -0.28 12.33
N TYR A 159 -4.15 -0.04 11.06
CA TYR A 159 -2.79 0.30 10.69
C TYR A 159 -2.36 1.63 11.32
N MET A 160 -3.19 2.67 11.26
CA MET A 160 -2.92 3.97 11.86
C MET A 160 -2.88 3.91 13.39
N GLN A 161 -3.72 3.09 14.00
CA GLN A 161 -3.65 2.82 15.45
C GLN A 161 -2.31 2.20 15.83
N SER A 162 -1.91 1.15 15.13
CA SER A 162 -0.78 0.31 15.53
C SER A 162 0.58 0.95 15.23
N LEU A 163 0.72 1.69 14.12
CA LEU A 163 2.01 2.25 13.70
C LEU A 163 2.17 3.74 14.03
N TYR A 164 1.06 4.48 14.06
CA TYR A 164 1.09 5.92 14.34
C TYR A 164 0.57 6.28 15.74
N GLY A 165 0.09 5.30 16.52
CA GLY A 165 -0.35 5.48 17.90
C GLY A 165 -1.68 6.23 18.04
N LEU A 166 -2.46 6.38 16.96
CA LEU A 166 -3.74 7.05 16.98
C LEU A 166 -4.78 6.15 17.66
N GLN A 167 -5.44 6.61 18.72
CA GLN A 167 -6.42 5.79 19.43
C GLN A 167 -7.72 5.59 18.66
N SER A 168 -8.19 6.61 17.95
CA SER A 168 -9.44 6.62 17.20
C SER A 168 -9.23 7.34 15.86
N PRO A 169 -8.54 6.71 14.87
CA PRO A 169 -8.28 7.33 13.59
C PRO A 169 -9.57 7.73 12.90
N ARG A 170 -9.63 8.97 12.40
CA ARG A 170 -10.76 9.49 11.64
C ARG A 170 -10.74 8.89 10.24
N VAL A 171 -11.78 8.19 9.88
CA VAL A 171 -11.92 7.53 8.57
C VAL A 171 -12.85 8.36 7.69
N GLY A 172 -12.34 8.86 6.56
CA GLY A 172 -13.10 9.57 5.55
C GLY A 172 -13.28 8.75 4.27
N LEU A 173 -14.41 8.91 3.60
CA LEU A 173 -14.65 8.36 2.27
C LEU A 173 -14.36 9.43 1.23
N LEU A 174 -13.41 9.22 0.33
CA LEU A 174 -13.10 10.16 -0.75
C LEU A 174 -14.31 10.35 -1.66
N ASN A 175 -14.74 11.59 -1.84
CA ASN A 175 -15.92 11.93 -2.62
C ASN A 175 -15.79 13.31 -3.28
N ASN A 176 -16.75 13.66 -4.14
CA ASN A 176 -16.86 14.93 -4.85
C ASN A 176 -17.79 15.95 -4.15
N GLY A 177 -18.21 15.67 -2.92
CA GLY A 177 -19.03 16.53 -2.06
C GLY A 177 -19.21 15.89 -0.70
N VAL A 178 -19.54 16.68 0.31
CA VAL A 178 -19.62 16.25 1.72
C VAL A 178 -20.96 15.60 2.08
N GLU A 179 -22.03 15.85 1.31
CA GLU A 179 -23.37 15.35 1.61
C GLU A 179 -23.44 13.81 1.40
N GLU A 180 -24.28 13.13 2.18
CA GLU A 180 -24.45 11.68 2.16
C GLU A 180 -24.90 11.13 0.80
N CYS A 181 -25.62 11.95 0.00
CA CYS A 181 -26.15 11.57 -1.31
C CYS A 181 -25.17 11.77 -2.47
N LYS A 182 -23.96 12.30 -2.21
CA LYS A 182 -22.96 12.58 -3.25
C LYS A 182 -22.19 11.36 -3.69
N GLY A 183 -21.61 11.46 -4.89
CA GLY A 183 -20.82 10.42 -5.50
C GLY A 183 -21.63 9.49 -6.40
N THR A 184 -21.05 8.35 -6.73
CA THR A 184 -21.73 7.28 -7.49
C THR A 184 -22.55 6.40 -6.54
N GLU A 185 -23.31 5.45 -7.08
CA GLU A 185 -24.03 4.44 -6.29
C GLU A 185 -23.11 3.72 -5.29
N LEU A 186 -21.87 3.47 -5.68
CA LEU A 186 -20.85 2.84 -4.83
C LEU A 186 -20.54 3.69 -3.60
N GLN A 187 -20.30 5.01 -3.76
CA GLN A 187 -20.00 5.89 -2.65
C GLN A 187 -21.19 6.04 -1.70
N VAL A 188 -22.40 6.20 -2.24
CA VAL A 188 -23.61 6.32 -1.43
C VAL A 188 -23.86 5.05 -0.61
N ALA A 189 -23.73 3.86 -1.24
CA ALA A 189 -23.89 2.60 -0.54
C ALA A 189 -22.78 2.37 0.50
N THR A 190 -21.54 2.76 0.18
CA THR A 190 -20.39 2.65 1.11
C THR A 190 -20.56 3.61 2.30
N TYR A 191 -21.03 4.85 2.06
CA TYR A 191 -21.29 5.82 3.13
C TYR A 191 -22.27 5.25 4.17
N ALA A 192 -23.40 4.70 3.72
CA ALA A 192 -24.39 4.11 4.60
C ALA A 192 -23.82 2.98 5.46
N ARG A 193 -22.96 2.12 4.87
CA ARG A 193 -22.29 1.04 5.59
C ARG A 193 -21.27 1.54 6.60
N LEU A 194 -20.41 2.48 6.22
CA LEU A 194 -19.38 3.03 7.10
C LEU A 194 -19.98 3.79 8.30
N LYS A 195 -21.10 4.47 8.10
CA LYS A 195 -21.84 5.20 9.14
C LYS A 195 -22.35 4.29 10.26
N GLU A 196 -22.76 3.07 9.88
CA GLU A 196 -23.26 2.05 10.83
C GLU A 196 -22.17 1.12 11.36
N LEU A 197 -20.92 1.25 10.87
CA LEU A 197 -19.85 0.31 11.16
C LEU A 197 -19.31 0.51 12.58
N PRO A 198 -19.49 -0.48 13.50
CA PRO A 198 -19.02 -0.34 14.87
C PRO A 198 -17.47 -0.33 14.92
N GLY A 199 -16.92 0.44 15.86
CA GLY A 199 -15.46 0.49 16.08
C GLY A 199 -14.68 1.36 15.10
N ILE A 200 -15.34 1.99 14.12
CA ILE A 200 -14.73 2.92 13.18
C ILE A 200 -15.22 4.35 13.47
N ASN A 201 -14.29 5.27 13.59
CA ASN A 201 -14.57 6.70 13.71
C ASN A 201 -14.78 7.31 12.32
N PHE A 202 -15.94 7.04 11.72
CA PHE A 202 -16.28 7.55 10.39
C PHE A 202 -16.65 9.03 10.45
N VAL A 203 -15.94 9.88 9.70
CA VAL A 203 -16.14 11.34 9.65
C VAL A 203 -16.93 11.80 8.43
N GLY A 204 -17.44 10.88 7.62
CA GLY A 204 -18.25 11.19 6.43
C GLY A 204 -17.42 11.26 5.14
N ASN A 205 -18.02 11.89 4.13
CA ASN A 205 -17.35 12.16 2.86
C ASN A 205 -16.27 13.24 3.02
N VAL A 206 -15.16 13.06 2.33
CA VAL A 206 -14.03 14.00 2.33
C VAL A 206 -13.70 14.38 0.88
N GLU A 207 -13.77 15.67 0.58
CA GLU A 207 -13.31 16.23 -0.69
C GLU A 207 -11.78 16.34 -0.73
N ALA A 208 -11.21 16.21 -1.92
CA ALA A 208 -9.75 16.15 -2.09
C ALA A 208 -9.03 17.43 -1.60
N ASP A 209 -9.67 18.60 -1.67
CA ASP A 209 -9.12 19.88 -1.19
C ASP A 209 -9.08 20.01 0.35
N LYS A 210 -9.82 19.16 1.07
CA LYS A 210 -9.85 19.11 2.54
C LYS A 210 -8.76 18.20 3.13
N ILE A 211 -8.17 17.34 2.33
CA ILE A 211 -7.12 16.42 2.79
C ILE A 211 -5.92 17.16 3.41
N PRO A 212 -5.35 18.22 2.78
CA PRO A 212 -4.26 18.99 3.38
C PRO A 212 -4.65 19.75 4.65
N GLN A 213 -5.96 19.89 4.92
CA GLN A 213 -6.53 20.57 6.08
C GLN A 213 -6.79 19.60 7.25
N ASN A 214 -6.26 18.38 7.18
CA ASN A 214 -6.39 17.37 8.23
C ASN A 214 -7.85 16.93 8.47
N ALA A 215 -8.62 16.70 7.40
CA ALA A 215 -10.02 16.27 7.49
C ALA A 215 -10.18 14.84 8.00
N CYS A 216 -9.20 13.95 7.74
CA CYS A 216 -9.20 12.56 8.19
C CYS A 216 -7.77 12.03 8.41
N ASP A 217 -7.64 10.86 9.01
CA ASP A 217 -6.37 10.16 9.23
C ASP A 217 -6.24 8.94 8.29
N VAL A 218 -7.38 8.39 7.86
CA VAL A 218 -7.51 7.34 6.85
C VAL A 218 -8.48 7.80 5.78
N LEU A 219 -8.06 7.80 4.54
CA LEU A 219 -8.87 8.15 3.39
C LEU A 219 -9.14 6.89 2.55
N VAL A 220 -10.41 6.53 2.44
CA VAL A 220 -10.86 5.30 1.76
C VAL A 220 -11.34 5.63 0.35
N THR A 221 -10.87 4.86 -0.63
CA THR A 221 -11.30 4.97 -2.04
C THR A 221 -10.96 3.68 -2.80
N ASP A 222 -11.39 3.58 -4.07
CA ASP A 222 -10.90 2.57 -5.00
C ASP A 222 -9.45 2.85 -5.44
N GLY A 223 -8.76 1.82 -5.96
CA GLY A 223 -7.35 1.95 -6.33
C GLY A 223 -7.10 2.81 -7.57
N PHE A 224 -8.08 3.00 -8.46
CA PHE A 224 -7.92 3.90 -9.61
C PHE A 224 -7.91 5.35 -9.16
N THR A 225 -8.92 5.76 -8.45
CA THR A 225 -9.04 7.12 -7.89
C THR A 225 -7.91 7.42 -6.92
N GLY A 226 -7.58 6.47 -6.05
CA GLY A 226 -6.49 6.61 -5.08
C GLY A 226 -5.12 6.78 -5.73
N ASN A 227 -4.82 6.02 -6.79
CA ASN A 227 -3.56 6.17 -7.51
C ASN A 227 -3.45 7.53 -8.21
N ILE A 228 -4.54 8.01 -8.83
CA ILE A 228 -4.58 9.35 -9.44
C ILE A 228 -4.32 10.41 -8.37
N LEU A 229 -5.00 10.33 -7.22
CA LEU A 229 -4.82 11.26 -6.11
C LEU A 229 -3.38 11.26 -5.60
N LEU A 230 -2.82 10.09 -5.31
CA LEU A 230 -1.44 9.93 -4.83
C LEU A 230 -0.44 10.55 -5.82
N LYS A 231 -0.57 10.25 -7.11
CA LYS A 231 0.30 10.79 -8.17
C LYS A 231 0.16 12.30 -8.34
N SER A 232 -1.05 12.84 -8.12
CA SER A 232 -1.31 14.28 -8.14
C SER A 232 -0.59 14.98 -6.97
N PHE A 233 -0.66 14.42 -5.76
CA PHE A 233 0.08 14.94 -4.59
C PHE A 233 1.60 14.88 -4.81
N GLU A 234 2.13 13.76 -5.31
CA GLU A 234 3.54 13.61 -5.63
C GLU A 234 4.01 14.63 -6.71
N GLY A 235 3.19 14.82 -7.75
CA GLY A 235 3.46 15.78 -8.83
C GLY A 235 3.44 17.22 -8.35
N LEU A 236 2.41 17.60 -7.59
CA LEU A 236 2.28 18.94 -7.01
C LEU A 236 3.41 19.24 -6.02
N GLY A 237 3.77 18.30 -5.16
CA GLY A 237 4.89 18.44 -4.24
C GLY A 237 6.21 18.70 -4.97
N ARG A 238 6.50 17.95 -6.04
CA ARG A 238 7.67 18.20 -6.90
C ARG A 238 7.65 19.59 -7.55
N LEU A 239 6.51 20.00 -8.08
CA LEU A 239 6.33 21.31 -8.69
C LEU A 239 6.60 22.42 -7.67
N MET A 240 6.02 22.33 -6.47
CA MET A 240 6.24 23.31 -5.40
C MET A 240 7.73 23.42 -5.00
N LEU A 241 8.40 22.28 -4.79
CA LEU A 241 9.82 22.27 -4.42
C LEU A 241 10.70 22.86 -5.53
N THR A 242 10.38 22.58 -6.81
CA THR A 242 11.11 23.15 -7.95
C THR A 242 10.89 24.64 -8.05
N SER A 243 9.64 25.12 -7.96
CA SER A 243 9.31 26.55 -8.00
C SER A 243 9.97 27.33 -6.86
N MET A 244 10.01 26.75 -5.66
CA MET A 244 10.73 27.36 -4.53
C MET A 244 12.24 27.46 -4.79
N LYS A 245 12.85 26.39 -5.33
CA LYS A 245 14.24 26.41 -5.72
C LYS A 245 14.51 27.51 -6.75
N ASP A 246 13.73 27.60 -7.81
CA ASP A 246 13.88 28.61 -8.86
C ASP A 246 13.74 30.03 -8.30
N LEU A 247 12.78 30.26 -7.39
CA LEU A 247 12.61 31.53 -6.69
C LEU A 247 13.89 31.95 -5.94
N PHE A 248 14.45 31.06 -5.11
CA PHE A 248 15.64 31.34 -4.30
C PHE A 248 16.91 31.43 -5.14
N TYR A 249 17.01 30.78 -6.28
CA TYR A 249 18.20 30.82 -7.13
C TYR A 249 18.14 31.87 -8.24
N SER A 250 17.02 32.60 -8.38
CA SER A 250 16.80 33.59 -9.46
C SER A 250 17.80 34.75 -9.47
N ASN A 251 18.27 35.20 -8.30
CA ASN A 251 19.20 36.33 -8.15
C ASN A 251 19.94 36.28 -6.81
N LEU A 252 20.86 37.24 -6.60
CA LEU A 252 21.67 37.31 -5.37
C LEU A 252 20.84 37.51 -4.10
N ARG A 253 19.76 38.31 -4.17
CA ARG A 253 18.85 38.52 -3.04
C ARG A 253 18.08 37.25 -2.71
N GLY A 254 17.63 36.52 -3.73
CA GLY A 254 16.99 35.21 -3.59
C GLY A 254 17.91 34.18 -2.91
N LYS A 255 19.19 34.11 -3.32
CA LYS A 255 20.17 33.21 -2.70
C LYS A 255 20.40 33.54 -1.22
N LEU A 256 20.50 34.79 -0.86
CA LEU A 256 20.64 35.21 0.54
C LEU A 256 19.37 34.88 1.35
N SER A 257 18.20 35.15 0.80
CA SER A 257 16.94 34.79 1.44
C SER A 257 16.80 33.27 1.60
N GLY A 258 17.20 32.47 0.58
CA GLY A 258 17.22 31.01 0.65
C GLY A 258 18.14 30.49 1.77
N LEU A 259 19.28 31.14 2.02
CA LEU A 259 20.13 30.76 3.13
C LEU A 259 19.49 31.04 4.50
N LEU A 260 18.80 32.15 4.64
CA LEU A 260 18.12 32.55 5.89
C LEU A 260 16.92 31.61 6.24
N VAL A 261 16.25 31.04 5.22
CA VAL A 261 15.13 30.13 5.42
C VAL A 261 15.48 28.65 5.18
N SER A 262 16.78 28.32 5.16
CA SER A 262 17.28 26.98 4.81
C SER A 262 16.66 25.85 5.66
N ASP A 263 16.51 26.06 6.96
CA ASP A 263 15.95 25.03 7.87
C ASP A 263 14.47 24.77 7.60
N GLY A 264 13.68 25.82 7.34
CA GLY A 264 12.28 25.70 6.97
C GLY A 264 12.10 25.00 5.62
N THR A 265 12.92 25.36 4.63
CA THR A 265 12.88 24.72 3.31
C THR A 265 13.33 23.27 3.36
N ALA A 266 14.32 22.95 4.21
CA ALA A 266 14.75 21.57 4.43
C ALA A 266 13.64 20.72 5.12
N ALA A 267 12.93 21.31 6.08
CA ALA A 267 11.77 20.65 6.73
C ALA A 267 10.66 20.37 5.71
N LEU A 268 10.30 21.37 4.89
CA LEU A 268 9.29 21.22 3.85
C LEU A 268 9.72 20.17 2.81
N LYS A 269 10.98 20.19 2.38
CA LYS A 269 11.52 19.18 1.46
C LYS A 269 11.42 17.78 2.03
N ARG A 270 11.74 17.56 3.31
CA ARG A 270 11.58 16.25 3.97
C ARG A 270 10.13 15.78 3.97
N ARG A 271 9.17 16.67 4.22
CA ARG A 271 7.75 16.38 4.24
C ARG A 271 7.24 15.85 2.88
N PHE A 272 7.65 16.49 1.78
CA PHE A 272 7.26 16.08 0.41
C PHE A 272 8.19 15.03 -0.21
N ASP A 273 9.24 14.61 0.49
CA ASP A 273 10.15 13.57 0.02
C ASP A 273 9.55 12.18 0.29
N ALA A 274 9.01 11.55 -0.74
CA ALA A 274 8.45 10.19 -0.64
C ALA A 274 9.46 9.17 -0.05
N ARG A 275 10.77 9.44 -0.16
CA ARG A 275 11.83 8.59 0.40
C ARG A 275 11.84 8.53 1.92
N GLU A 276 11.31 9.56 2.59
CA GLU A 276 11.20 9.62 4.06
C GLU A 276 10.08 8.74 4.61
N HIS A 277 9.01 8.56 3.85
CA HIS A 277 7.83 7.82 4.29
C HIS A 277 8.00 6.30 4.17
N GLY A 278 9.04 5.83 3.45
CA GLY A 278 9.28 4.40 3.26
C GLY A 278 8.60 3.87 2.01
N GLY A 279 7.79 2.82 2.18
CA GLY A 279 7.03 2.19 1.10
C GLY A 279 5.54 2.16 1.39
N ALA A 280 4.81 1.49 0.53
CA ALA A 280 3.37 1.26 0.64
C ALA A 280 3.12 -0.16 1.21
N PRO A 281 2.51 -0.32 2.39
CA PRO A 281 2.17 -1.63 2.94
C PRO A 281 1.05 -2.27 2.13
N LEU A 282 1.15 -3.59 1.93
CA LEU A 282 0.06 -4.41 1.41
C LEU A 282 -0.82 -4.83 2.59
N LEU A 283 -1.90 -4.10 2.81
CA LEU A 283 -2.85 -4.36 3.88
C LEU A 283 -3.73 -5.58 3.56
N GLY A 284 -3.98 -6.41 4.56
CA GLY A 284 -4.81 -7.61 4.40
C GLY A 284 -4.06 -8.86 3.92
N ILE A 285 -2.73 -8.78 3.69
CA ILE A 285 -1.84 -9.93 3.52
C ILE A 285 -1.47 -10.49 4.91
N SER A 286 -1.34 -11.81 5.02
CA SER A 286 -1.16 -12.51 6.31
C SER A 286 0.22 -12.27 6.96
N LYS A 287 1.17 -11.68 6.24
CA LYS A 287 2.48 -11.24 6.73
C LYS A 287 2.87 -9.90 6.08
N PRO A 288 3.72 -9.09 6.71
CA PRO A 288 4.10 -7.77 6.18
C PRO A 288 4.82 -7.84 4.84
N VAL A 289 4.27 -7.15 3.86
CA VAL A 289 4.91 -6.92 2.55
C VAL A 289 4.85 -5.41 2.28
N ILE A 290 6.00 -4.81 2.01
CA ILE A 290 6.12 -3.39 1.69
C ILE A 290 6.58 -3.23 0.25
N LYS A 291 5.81 -2.46 -0.51
CA LYS A 291 6.15 -2.03 -1.86
C LYS A 291 6.88 -0.69 -1.80
N ALA A 292 8.15 -0.65 -2.16
CA ALA A 292 8.87 0.59 -2.39
C ALA A 292 8.81 1.01 -3.88
N HIS A 293 8.98 2.27 -4.18
CA HIS A 293 8.89 2.79 -5.55
C HIS A 293 10.00 2.18 -6.44
N GLY A 294 9.72 1.98 -7.75
CA GLY A 294 10.71 1.41 -8.68
C GLY A 294 12.00 2.22 -8.78
N SER A 295 11.92 3.54 -8.68
CA SER A 295 13.07 4.46 -8.69
C SER A 295 13.72 4.72 -7.33
N SER A 296 13.39 3.93 -6.30
CA SER A 296 13.93 4.07 -4.94
C SER A 296 15.46 4.05 -4.93
N ASP A 297 16.04 5.01 -4.21
CA ASP A 297 17.46 5.00 -3.84
C ASP A 297 17.68 4.23 -2.52
N ALA A 298 18.93 4.09 -2.10
CA ALA A 298 19.30 3.39 -0.87
C ALA A 298 18.60 3.94 0.39
N LYS A 299 18.38 5.26 0.45
CA LYS A 299 17.64 5.91 1.55
C LYS A 299 16.18 5.47 1.57
N ALA A 300 15.52 5.46 0.42
CA ALA A 300 14.13 5.01 0.30
C ALA A 300 13.98 3.53 0.68
N VAL A 301 14.90 2.68 0.21
CA VAL A 301 14.93 1.26 0.59
C VAL A 301 15.15 1.09 2.09
N LYS A 302 16.11 1.80 2.70
CA LYS A 302 16.32 1.78 4.16
C LYS A 302 15.06 2.16 4.93
N ASN A 303 14.37 3.22 4.51
CA ASN A 303 13.13 3.65 5.16
C ASN A 303 11.97 2.66 4.94
N ALA A 304 11.89 2.00 3.78
CA ALA A 304 10.94 0.91 3.54
C ALA A 304 11.22 -0.31 4.45
N ILE A 305 12.50 -0.63 4.69
CA ILE A 305 12.92 -1.65 5.64
C ILE A 305 12.52 -1.27 7.07
N ARG A 306 12.75 -0.02 7.50
CA ARG A 306 12.29 0.49 8.80
C ARG A 306 10.80 0.27 8.98
N GLN A 307 10.01 0.65 7.98
CA GLN A 307 8.55 0.48 8.01
C GLN A 307 8.15 -1.01 8.06
N ALA A 308 8.84 -1.87 7.31
CA ALA A 308 8.57 -3.31 7.30
C ALA A 308 8.84 -3.95 8.68
N ILE A 309 9.91 -3.55 9.36
CA ILE A 309 10.25 -4.00 10.72
C ILE A 309 9.17 -3.51 11.70
N ALA A 310 8.82 -2.22 11.67
CA ALA A 310 7.78 -1.66 12.53
C ALA A 310 6.44 -2.36 12.30
N TYR A 311 6.06 -2.62 11.03
CA TYR A 311 4.82 -3.32 10.70
C TYR A 311 4.83 -4.76 11.22
N ALA A 312 5.95 -5.48 11.13
CA ALA A 312 6.06 -6.84 11.66
C ALA A 312 5.91 -6.90 13.20
N GLN A 313 6.41 -5.88 13.90
CA GLN A 313 6.40 -5.82 15.36
C GLN A 313 5.11 -5.23 15.95
N SER A 314 4.31 -4.51 15.16
CA SER A 314 3.16 -3.72 15.62
C SER A 314 1.93 -4.53 16.07
N GLY A 315 1.87 -5.83 15.74
CA GLY A 315 0.66 -6.64 15.96
C GLY A 315 -0.51 -6.30 15.04
N THR A 316 -0.35 -5.40 14.07
CA THR A 316 -1.40 -4.95 13.14
C THR A 316 -2.11 -6.11 12.45
N ILE A 317 -1.38 -7.11 11.95
CA ILE A 317 -1.97 -8.28 11.25
C ILE A 317 -2.89 -9.08 12.16
N VAL A 318 -2.49 -9.27 13.42
CA VAL A 318 -3.29 -9.98 14.42
C VAL A 318 -4.56 -9.19 14.74
N ASN A 319 -4.44 -7.86 14.87
CA ASN A 319 -5.57 -6.98 15.14
C ASN A 319 -6.55 -6.94 13.95
N ILE A 320 -6.06 -6.83 12.72
CA ILE A 320 -6.89 -6.93 11.52
C ILE A 320 -7.60 -8.29 11.48
N ALA A 321 -6.91 -9.39 11.78
CA ALA A 321 -7.52 -10.72 11.78
C ALA A 321 -8.61 -10.89 12.84
N LYS A 322 -8.54 -10.18 13.97
CA LYS A 322 -9.59 -10.17 15.00
C LYS A 322 -10.80 -9.39 14.52
N GLU A 323 -10.60 -8.17 14.06
CA GLU A 323 -11.70 -7.29 13.65
C GLU A 323 -12.42 -7.83 12.41
N ILE A 324 -11.68 -8.28 11.38
CA ILE A 324 -12.28 -8.82 10.16
C ILE A 324 -13.14 -10.08 10.43
N LYS A 325 -12.87 -10.85 11.47
CA LYS A 325 -13.75 -11.98 11.85
C LYS A 325 -15.15 -11.52 12.27
N MET A 326 -15.32 -10.32 12.76
CA MET A 326 -16.64 -9.78 13.10
C MET A 326 -17.47 -9.44 11.84
N PHE A 327 -16.82 -9.33 10.68
CA PHE A 327 -17.46 -9.10 9.39
C PHE A 327 -17.82 -10.38 8.61
N ALA A 328 -17.50 -11.57 9.12
CA ALA A 328 -17.86 -12.84 8.49
C ALA A 328 -18.95 -13.54 9.31
N PRO A 329 -20.07 -13.95 8.68
CA PRO A 329 -20.47 -14.04 7.30
C PRO A 329 -21.54 -13.02 6.91
N ALA A 330 -21.83 -12.91 5.59
CA ALA A 330 -22.91 -12.12 5.04
C ALA A 330 -24.17 -12.16 5.92
N ARG A 331 -24.69 -11.00 6.32
CA ARG A 331 -26.01 -10.91 6.94
C ARG A 331 -26.99 -11.58 5.99
N PRO A 332 -27.76 -12.63 6.40
CA PRO A 332 -28.86 -13.15 5.57
C PRO A 332 -29.83 -12.00 5.35
N GLY A 333 -30.01 -11.55 4.11
CA GLY A 333 -30.99 -10.51 3.78
C GLY A 333 -30.45 -9.27 3.07
N SER A 334 -29.40 -9.38 2.24
CA SER A 334 -29.07 -8.28 1.32
C SER A 334 -30.15 -8.18 0.23
N PRO A 335 -30.59 -6.97 -0.17
CA PRO A 335 -31.67 -6.79 -1.16
C PRO A 335 -31.43 -7.46 -2.53
N LYS A 336 -30.18 -7.86 -2.83
CA LYS A 336 -29.84 -8.55 -4.09
C LYS A 336 -30.28 -10.02 -4.15
N ASP A 337 -30.45 -10.69 -3.01
CA ASP A 337 -30.93 -12.08 -3.00
C ASP A 337 -32.44 -12.15 -3.25
N THR A 338 -33.20 -11.13 -2.82
CA THR A 338 -34.64 -11.05 -3.07
C THR A 338 -34.97 -10.66 -4.51
N ALA A 339 -34.17 -9.81 -5.15
CA ALA A 339 -34.39 -9.43 -6.56
C ALA A 339 -34.00 -10.59 -7.53
N GLY A 340 -32.95 -11.35 -7.22
CA GLY A 340 -32.55 -12.52 -7.98
C GLY A 340 -33.53 -13.69 -7.84
N GLN A 341 -34.12 -13.87 -6.65
CA GLN A 341 -35.12 -14.88 -6.37
C GLN A 341 -36.46 -14.54 -7.04
N ALA A 342 -36.91 -13.29 -6.90
CA ALA A 342 -38.15 -12.82 -7.58
C ALA A 342 -38.07 -12.90 -9.11
N ALA A 343 -36.90 -12.65 -9.70
CA ALA A 343 -36.68 -12.80 -11.14
C ALA A 343 -36.68 -14.26 -11.61
N ARG A 344 -36.22 -15.22 -10.79
CA ARG A 344 -36.28 -16.63 -11.08
C ARG A 344 -37.69 -17.21 -10.91
N ASP A 345 -38.36 -16.83 -9.83
CA ASP A 345 -39.75 -17.23 -9.56
C ASP A 345 -40.71 -16.69 -10.62
N GLY A 346 -40.48 -15.48 -11.11
CA GLY A 346 -41.25 -14.89 -12.23
C GLY A 346 -41.00 -15.57 -13.57
N ALA A 347 -39.77 -16.03 -13.84
CA ALA A 347 -39.43 -16.75 -15.06
C ALA A 347 -40.04 -18.17 -15.06
N GLU A 348 -40.00 -18.89 -13.94
CA GLU A 348 -40.64 -20.22 -13.79
C GLU A 348 -42.18 -20.16 -13.85
N ALA A 349 -42.79 -19.10 -13.32
CA ALA A 349 -44.25 -18.90 -13.43
C ALA A 349 -44.68 -18.66 -14.88
N ALA A 350 -43.92 -17.85 -15.64
CA ALA A 350 -44.20 -17.57 -17.05
C ALA A 350 -43.97 -18.80 -17.97
N GLU A 351 -43.05 -19.70 -17.60
CA GLU A 351 -42.88 -21.00 -18.32
C GLU A 351 -44.02 -21.98 -18.07
N ARG A 352 -44.51 -22.07 -16.83
CA ARG A 352 -45.67 -22.92 -16.49
C ARG A 352 -46.97 -22.45 -17.12
N GLU A 353 -47.22 -21.14 -17.28
CA GLU A 353 -48.38 -20.61 -18.01
C GLU A 353 -48.32 -20.95 -19.51
N LYS A 354 -47.16 -21.04 -20.12
CA LYS A 354 -47.00 -21.43 -21.53
C LYS A 354 -47.15 -22.93 -21.75
N GLU A 355 -46.86 -23.76 -20.76
CA GLU A 355 -47.11 -25.24 -20.85
C GLU A 355 -48.57 -25.60 -20.64
N THR A 356 -49.35 -24.84 -19.87
CA THR A 356 -50.77 -25.06 -19.66
C THR A 356 -51.68 -24.52 -20.78
N ALA A 357 -51.12 -23.73 -21.71
CA ALA A 357 -51.84 -23.14 -22.85
C ALA A 357 -51.63 -23.91 -24.17
N LYS A 358 -50.99 -25.08 -24.15
CA LYS A 358 -50.87 -26.05 -25.24
C LYS A 358 -51.69 -27.32 -24.93
#